data_a8ab6a2135407644abf086d3e1dc59a9
#
_entry.id   a8ab6a2135407644abf086d3e1dc59a9
#
_cell.length_a   1.000
_cell.length_b   1.000
_cell.length_c   1.000
_cell.angle_alpha   90.00
_cell.angle_beta   90.00
_cell.angle_gamma   90.00
#
_symmetry.space_group_name_H-M   'P 1'
#
loop_
_entity.id
_entity.type
_entity.pdbx_description
1 polymer ?
#
loop_
_entity_poly.entity_id
_entity_poly.type
_entity_poly.pdbx_seq_one_letter_code
_entity_poly.pdbx_strand_id
1 'polypeptide(L)'
;KEIKGDQSQIFSTHPTFLNRMQALIWFSMSHEYHEFFETSKKGIYDLRTVDQKINESIKKVTGNELDVSNKEIIDRSLLFGALWIYLGDKKFSKQEQEKFTKRFGNKTTVSILGLLNISNMPIIEKKVMSAYAEASMLLKSDREKIIKELKEIYQGVDEHSEDSKQNFERLIKILN
;
A
#
# COMPACT_ATOMS: atom_id res chain seq x y z
N LYS A 1 4.70 -31.61 27.72
CA LYS A 1 4.09 -31.03 26.48
C LYS A 1 4.77 -29.71 26.21
N GLU A 2 5.81 -29.75 25.37
CA GLU A 2 6.50 -28.54 24.89
C GLU A 2 5.55 -27.79 23.96
N ILE A 3 5.24 -26.56 24.32
CA ILE A 3 4.59 -25.62 23.44
C ILE A 3 5.70 -25.15 22.45
N LYS A 4 5.81 -25.83 21.34
CA LYS A 4 6.51 -25.28 20.15
C LYS A 4 5.63 -24.18 19.58
N GLY A 5 5.69 -22.98 20.20
CA GLY A 5 5.20 -21.79 19.55
C GLY A 5 6.03 -21.56 18.29
N ASP A 6 5.34 -21.48 17.17
CA ASP A 6 5.95 -21.24 15.88
C ASP A 6 6.64 -19.87 15.88
N GLN A 7 7.96 -19.86 16.15
CA GLN A 7 8.76 -18.64 16.16
C GLN A 7 8.74 -17.91 14.80
N SER A 8 8.35 -18.61 13.72
CA SER A 8 8.23 -18.00 12.39
C SER A 8 7.13 -16.95 12.33
N GLN A 9 6.04 -17.11 13.11
CA GLN A 9 4.93 -16.14 13.14
C GLN A 9 5.28 -14.85 13.89
N ILE A 10 6.13 -14.91 14.91
CA ILE A 10 6.56 -13.70 15.65
C ILE A 10 7.44 -12.81 14.77
N PHE A 11 8.27 -13.41 13.92
CA PHE A 11 9.12 -12.67 12.98
C PHE A 11 8.38 -12.23 11.70
N SER A 12 7.33 -12.95 11.28
CA SER A 12 6.52 -12.56 10.11
C SER A 12 5.58 -11.37 10.38
N THR A 13 5.19 -11.15 11.64
CA THR A 13 4.32 -10.02 12.02
C THR A 13 5.08 -8.71 12.28
N HIS A 14 6.42 -8.73 12.45
CA HIS A 14 7.21 -7.53 12.76
C HIS A 14 8.59 -7.42 12.06
N PRO A 15 8.74 -7.74 10.77
CA PRO A 15 10.02 -7.46 10.08
C PRO A 15 10.36 -5.97 10.13
N THR A 16 9.36 -5.10 10.23
CA THR A 16 9.49 -3.65 10.36
C THR A 16 10.13 -3.21 11.67
N PHE A 17 10.01 -3.96 12.79
CA PHE A 17 10.60 -3.56 14.05
C PHE A 17 12.14 -3.69 14.03
N LEU A 18 12.67 -4.83 13.60
CA LEU A 18 14.13 -5.03 13.48
C LEU A 18 14.75 -4.05 12.49
N ASN A 19 14.09 -3.82 11.35
CA ASN A 19 14.55 -2.87 10.35
C ASN A 19 14.55 -1.42 10.89
N ARG A 20 13.53 -1.03 11.66
CA ARG A 20 13.46 0.27 12.32
C ARG A 20 14.56 0.43 13.37
N MET A 21 14.79 -0.59 14.21
CA MET A 21 15.87 -0.59 15.18
C MET A 21 17.23 -0.45 14.50
N GLN A 22 17.46 -1.17 13.42
CA GLN A 22 18.70 -1.11 12.66
C GLN A 22 18.90 0.24 11.98
N ALA A 23 17.84 0.82 11.43
CA ALA A 23 17.86 2.17 10.87
C ALA A 23 18.21 3.22 11.93
N LEU A 24 17.62 3.12 13.13
CA LEU A 24 17.94 4.01 14.25
C LEU A 24 19.39 3.88 14.72
N ILE A 25 19.94 2.65 14.75
CA ILE A 25 21.35 2.41 15.08
C ILE A 25 22.24 3.08 14.05
N TRP A 26 22.00 2.89 12.75
CA TRP A 26 22.82 3.55 11.72
C TRP A 26 22.67 5.07 11.74
N PHE A 27 21.45 5.58 11.94
CA PHE A 27 21.24 7.01 12.09
C PHE A 27 22.00 7.57 13.29
N SER A 28 22.01 6.87 14.46
CA SER A 28 22.77 7.28 15.63
C SER A 28 24.31 7.30 15.43
N MET A 29 24.78 6.66 14.34
CA MET A 29 26.20 6.67 13.94
C MET A 29 26.49 7.74 12.86
N SER A 30 25.51 8.55 12.46
CA SER A 30 25.68 9.57 11.42
C SER A 30 26.30 10.85 11.98
N HIS A 31 26.94 11.62 11.09
CA HIS A 31 27.47 12.95 11.42
C HIS A 31 26.32 13.88 11.84
N GLU A 32 25.20 13.83 11.13
CA GLU A 32 24.04 14.68 11.34
C GLU A 32 23.37 14.38 12.69
N TYR A 33 23.32 13.12 13.14
CA TYR A 33 22.87 12.78 14.48
C TYR A 33 23.71 13.45 15.54
N HIS A 34 25.05 13.34 15.43
CA HIS A 34 25.97 13.92 16.39
C HIS A 34 25.97 15.44 16.39
N GLU A 35 25.79 16.04 15.23
CA GLU A 35 25.62 17.49 15.08
C GLU A 35 24.32 17.97 15.72
N PHE A 36 23.20 17.30 15.41
CA PHE A 36 21.87 17.65 15.93
C PHE A 36 21.77 17.56 17.45
N PHE A 37 22.36 16.52 18.03
CA PHE A 37 22.35 16.30 19.48
C PHE A 37 23.56 16.89 20.20
N GLU A 38 24.36 17.73 19.55
CA GLU A 38 25.53 18.42 20.11
C GLU A 38 26.46 17.46 20.87
N THR A 39 26.64 16.24 20.37
CA THR A 39 27.52 15.27 21.06
C THR A 39 28.97 15.58 20.77
N SER A 40 29.86 15.27 21.71
CA SER A 40 31.31 15.42 21.52
C SER A 40 31.93 14.42 20.55
N LYS A 41 31.14 13.47 20.06
CA LYS A 41 31.56 12.40 19.14
C LYS A 41 31.35 12.81 17.71
N LYS A 42 32.26 12.41 16.82
CA LYS A 42 32.03 12.51 15.37
C LYS A 42 31.29 11.26 14.89
N GLY A 43 30.29 11.45 14.02
CA GLY A 43 29.64 10.35 13.35
C GLY A 43 30.63 9.57 12.45
N ILE A 44 30.28 8.34 12.13
CA ILE A 44 31.08 7.46 11.26
C ILE A 44 30.60 7.57 9.80
N TYR A 45 29.31 7.85 9.61
CA TYR A 45 28.62 7.87 8.33
C TYR A 45 27.97 9.23 8.06
N ASP A 46 27.86 9.61 6.78
CA ASP A 46 26.92 10.64 6.33
C ASP A 46 25.50 10.03 6.13
N LEU A 47 24.47 10.85 6.08
CA LEU A 47 23.09 10.40 5.87
C LEU A 47 22.92 9.58 4.60
N ARG A 48 23.64 9.92 3.53
CA ARG A 48 23.56 9.20 2.27
C ARG A 48 24.06 7.75 2.43
N THR A 49 25.13 7.55 3.17
CA THR A 49 25.65 6.22 3.51
C THR A 49 24.70 5.47 4.44
N VAL A 50 24.06 6.16 5.38
CA VAL A 50 23.04 5.58 6.25
C VAL A 50 21.85 5.09 5.40
N ASP A 51 21.33 5.90 4.50
CA ASP A 51 20.23 5.54 3.61
C ASP A 51 20.58 4.34 2.72
N GLN A 52 21.81 4.29 2.19
CA GLN A 52 22.28 3.14 1.43
C GLN A 52 22.30 1.85 2.27
N LYS A 53 22.84 1.91 3.50
CA LYS A 53 22.88 0.76 4.41
C LYS A 53 21.49 0.29 4.81
N ILE A 54 20.57 1.22 5.07
CA ILE A 54 19.17 0.92 5.37
C ILE A 54 18.55 0.19 4.17
N ASN A 55 18.70 0.74 2.96
CA ASN A 55 18.16 0.15 1.74
C ASN A 55 18.75 -1.23 1.43
N GLU A 56 20.06 -1.42 1.64
CA GLU A 56 20.72 -2.72 1.46
C GLU A 56 20.25 -3.75 2.50
N SER A 57 20.06 -3.32 3.76
CA SER A 57 19.54 -4.21 4.79
C SER A 57 18.09 -4.59 4.54
N ILE A 58 17.28 -3.62 4.16
CA ILE A 58 15.90 -3.85 3.74
C ILE A 58 15.90 -4.85 2.57
N LYS A 59 16.71 -4.67 1.55
CA LYS A 59 16.84 -5.61 0.42
C LYS A 59 17.30 -7.00 0.85
N LYS A 60 18.22 -7.12 1.81
CA LYS A 60 18.71 -8.43 2.31
C LYS A 60 17.68 -9.18 3.12
N VAL A 61 16.91 -8.48 3.96
CA VAL A 61 15.89 -9.08 4.85
C VAL A 61 14.60 -9.31 4.07
N THR A 62 14.32 -8.50 3.07
CA THR A 62 13.06 -8.47 2.34
C THR A 62 13.19 -8.99 0.92
N GLY A 63 14.33 -9.50 0.52
CA GLY A 63 14.70 -9.86 -0.86
C GLY A 63 13.60 -10.47 -1.76
N ASN A 64 12.54 -10.98 -1.13
CA ASN A 64 11.27 -11.34 -1.77
C ASN A 64 10.04 -10.80 -1.01
N GLU A 65 10.12 -10.43 0.26
CA GLU A 65 8.95 -10.06 1.08
C GLU A 65 8.50 -8.62 0.89
N LEU A 66 9.40 -7.66 0.62
CA LEU A 66 8.97 -6.28 0.29
C LEU A 66 8.31 -6.23 -1.09
N ASP A 67 8.81 -6.99 -2.05
CA ASP A 67 8.15 -7.08 -3.35
C ASP A 67 6.76 -7.70 -3.23
N VAL A 68 6.60 -8.72 -2.37
CA VAL A 68 5.29 -9.33 -2.08
C VAL A 68 4.40 -8.34 -1.33
N SER A 69 4.91 -7.66 -0.31
CA SER A 69 4.14 -6.66 0.45
C SER A 69 3.75 -5.46 -0.41
N ASN A 70 4.66 -4.92 -1.21
CA ASN A 70 4.35 -3.84 -2.16
C ASN A 70 3.34 -4.27 -3.20
N LYS A 71 3.47 -5.49 -3.73
CA LYS A 71 2.51 -6.06 -4.66
C LYS A 71 1.13 -6.19 -4.04
N GLU A 72 1.03 -6.69 -2.81
CA GLU A 72 -0.25 -6.79 -2.09
C GLU A 72 -0.89 -5.42 -1.86
N ILE A 73 -0.10 -4.39 -1.53
CA ILE A 73 -0.58 -3.02 -1.37
C ILE A 73 -1.08 -2.49 -2.73
N ILE A 74 -0.33 -2.70 -3.81
CA ILE A 74 -0.71 -2.30 -5.17
C ILE A 74 -2.02 -3.00 -5.57
N ASP A 75 -2.06 -4.34 -5.47
CA ASP A 75 -3.22 -5.14 -5.87
C ASP A 75 -4.47 -4.75 -5.06
N ARG A 76 -4.32 -4.53 -3.75
CA ARG A 76 -5.41 -4.08 -2.88
C ARG A 76 -5.88 -2.68 -3.23
N SER A 77 -4.96 -1.77 -3.54
CA SER A 77 -5.30 -0.39 -3.92
C SER A 77 -6.03 -0.35 -5.26
N LEU A 78 -5.60 -1.15 -6.22
CA LEU A 78 -6.28 -1.29 -7.52
C LEU A 78 -7.67 -1.89 -7.35
N LEU A 79 -7.82 -2.92 -6.52
CA LEU A 79 -9.09 -3.56 -6.23
C LEU A 79 -10.11 -2.58 -5.62
N PHE A 80 -9.71 -1.90 -4.54
CA PHE A 80 -10.57 -0.94 -3.86
C PHE A 80 -10.77 0.35 -4.65
N GLY A 81 -9.78 0.79 -5.43
CA GLY A 81 -9.90 1.94 -6.32
C GLY A 81 -10.90 1.68 -7.46
N ALA A 82 -10.80 0.51 -8.10
CA ALA A 82 -11.77 0.09 -9.11
C ALA A 82 -13.19 0.03 -8.54
N LEU A 83 -13.34 -0.62 -7.37
CA LEU A 83 -14.63 -0.69 -6.69
C LEU A 83 -15.19 0.70 -6.39
N TRP A 84 -14.36 1.63 -5.90
CA TRP A 84 -14.78 2.98 -5.55
C TRP A 84 -15.21 3.81 -6.77
N ILE A 85 -14.55 3.62 -7.91
CA ILE A 85 -14.91 4.25 -9.18
C ILE A 85 -16.25 3.69 -9.68
N TYR A 86 -16.43 2.37 -9.69
CA TYR A 86 -17.67 1.73 -10.12
C TYR A 86 -18.87 2.06 -9.22
N LEU A 87 -18.65 2.27 -7.91
CA LEU A 87 -19.70 2.64 -6.96
C LEU A 87 -20.06 4.15 -6.96
N GLY A 88 -19.59 4.91 -7.94
CA GLY A 88 -19.89 6.34 -8.01
C GLY A 88 -21.38 6.65 -8.03
N ASP A 89 -22.19 5.87 -8.75
CA ASP A 89 -23.64 5.97 -8.75
C ASP A 89 -24.34 5.16 -7.63
N LYS A 90 -23.56 4.63 -6.69
CA LYS A 90 -23.98 3.77 -5.57
C LYS A 90 -24.59 2.43 -6.01
N LYS A 91 -24.34 2.02 -7.23
CA LYS A 91 -24.75 0.74 -7.77
C LYS A 91 -23.54 0.01 -8.32
N PHE A 92 -23.59 -1.30 -8.32
CA PHE A 92 -22.57 -2.15 -8.94
C PHE A 92 -23.30 -2.98 -10.00
N SER A 93 -23.43 -2.41 -11.19
CA SER A 93 -24.21 -2.98 -12.30
C SER A 93 -23.63 -4.32 -12.76
N LYS A 94 -24.41 -5.12 -13.47
CA LYS A 94 -23.93 -6.40 -14.03
C LYS A 94 -22.75 -6.21 -14.98
N GLN A 95 -22.77 -5.18 -15.80
CA GLN A 95 -21.68 -4.87 -16.73
C GLN A 95 -20.38 -4.53 -16.00
N GLU A 96 -20.45 -3.73 -14.93
CA GLU A 96 -19.30 -3.42 -14.09
C GLU A 96 -18.79 -4.65 -13.34
N GLN A 97 -19.68 -5.53 -12.85
CA GLN A 97 -19.32 -6.80 -12.25
C GLN A 97 -18.58 -7.72 -13.25
N GLU A 98 -19.00 -7.76 -14.51
CA GLU A 98 -18.33 -8.51 -15.57
C GLU A 98 -16.92 -7.95 -15.85
N LYS A 99 -16.77 -6.61 -15.98
CA LYS A 99 -15.47 -5.95 -16.15
C LYS A 99 -14.56 -6.19 -14.94
N PHE A 100 -15.12 -6.05 -13.74
CA PHE A 100 -14.40 -6.31 -12.50
C PHE A 100 -13.96 -7.77 -12.40
N THR A 101 -14.83 -8.72 -12.73
CA THR A 101 -14.54 -10.16 -12.75
C THR A 101 -13.43 -10.49 -13.74
N LYS A 102 -13.48 -9.90 -14.94
CA LYS A 102 -12.45 -10.09 -15.97
C LYS A 102 -11.06 -9.64 -15.46
N ARG A 103 -11.00 -8.58 -14.66
CA ARG A 103 -9.74 -8.02 -14.16
C ARG A 103 -9.24 -8.71 -12.88
N PHE A 104 -10.11 -8.93 -11.92
CA PHE A 104 -9.75 -9.39 -10.56
C PHE A 104 -10.12 -10.85 -10.27
N GLY A 105 -10.81 -11.49 -11.19
CA GLY A 105 -11.24 -12.89 -11.07
C GLY A 105 -12.55 -13.08 -10.33
N ASN A 106 -13.21 -14.21 -10.59
CA ASN A 106 -14.54 -14.51 -10.05
C ASN A 106 -14.55 -14.63 -8.52
N LYS A 107 -13.54 -15.27 -7.93
CA LYS A 107 -13.45 -15.44 -6.47
C LYS A 107 -13.42 -14.08 -5.75
N THR A 108 -12.66 -13.14 -6.27
CA THR A 108 -12.54 -11.78 -5.73
C THR A 108 -13.86 -11.04 -5.88
N THR A 109 -14.51 -11.14 -7.03
CA THR A 109 -15.82 -10.51 -7.28
C THR A 109 -16.89 -11.02 -6.30
N VAL A 110 -16.97 -12.32 -6.07
CA VAL A 110 -17.89 -12.90 -5.09
C VAL A 110 -17.64 -12.36 -3.67
N SER A 111 -16.35 -12.25 -3.29
CA SER A 111 -15.98 -11.68 -1.98
C SER A 111 -16.39 -10.20 -1.86
N ILE A 112 -16.22 -9.42 -2.93
CA ILE A 112 -16.65 -8.01 -2.96
C ILE A 112 -18.16 -7.88 -2.92
N LEU A 113 -18.92 -8.70 -3.65
CA LEU A 113 -20.38 -8.72 -3.56
C LEU A 113 -20.86 -9.07 -2.15
N GLY A 114 -20.20 -10.05 -1.49
CA GLY A 114 -20.45 -10.35 -0.08
C GLY A 114 -20.19 -9.14 0.81
N LEU A 115 -19.09 -8.42 0.59
CA LEU A 115 -18.78 -7.19 1.34
C LEU A 115 -19.84 -6.10 1.13
N LEU A 116 -20.30 -5.89 -0.11
CA LEU A 116 -21.31 -4.88 -0.44
C LEU A 116 -22.67 -5.19 0.21
N ASN A 117 -23.01 -6.47 0.34
CA ASN A 117 -24.26 -6.90 0.97
C ASN A 117 -24.31 -6.64 2.49
N ILE A 118 -23.15 -6.64 3.17
CA ILE A 118 -23.06 -6.50 4.64
C ILE A 118 -22.53 -5.15 5.09
N SER A 119 -22.03 -4.31 4.17
CA SER A 119 -21.39 -3.04 4.46
C SER A 119 -22.14 -1.88 3.83
N ASN A 120 -22.23 -0.76 4.55
CA ASN A 120 -22.71 0.49 3.98
C ASN A 120 -21.58 1.29 3.33
N MET A 121 -21.91 2.29 2.54
CA MET A 121 -20.93 3.13 1.80
C MET A 121 -19.83 3.73 2.69
N PRO A 122 -20.11 4.26 3.91
CA PRO A 122 -19.05 4.77 4.79
C PRO A 122 -18.00 3.72 5.20
N ILE A 123 -18.40 2.47 5.38
CA ILE A 123 -17.46 1.38 5.70
C ILE A 123 -16.58 1.07 4.48
N ILE A 124 -17.18 1.05 3.29
CA ILE A 124 -16.45 0.84 2.03
C ILE A 124 -15.47 1.99 1.81
N GLU A 125 -15.91 3.23 1.94
CA GLU A 125 -15.04 4.42 1.84
C GLU A 125 -13.85 4.33 2.81
N LYS A 126 -14.08 3.95 4.07
CA LYS A 126 -13.00 3.78 5.05
C LYS A 126 -11.97 2.74 4.60
N LYS A 127 -12.41 1.62 4.02
CA LYS A 127 -11.49 0.59 3.48
C LYS A 127 -10.69 1.11 2.28
N VAL A 128 -11.34 1.83 1.38
CA VAL A 128 -10.68 2.49 0.24
C VAL A 128 -9.62 3.47 0.74
N MET A 129 -9.99 4.39 1.62
CA MET A 129 -9.07 5.41 2.13
C MET A 129 -7.89 4.78 2.89
N SER A 130 -8.11 3.70 3.65
CA SER A 130 -7.03 2.95 4.30
C SER A 130 -6.05 2.35 3.30
N ALA A 131 -6.55 1.70 2.24
CA ALA A 131 -5.71 1.13 1.19
C ALA A 131 -4.87 2.21 0.48
N TYR A 132 -5.45 3.38 0.23
CA TYR A 132 -4.75 4.49 -0.43
C TYR A 132 -3.78 5.23 0.48
N ALA A 133 -4.06 5.30 1.78
CA ALA A 133 -3.10 5.81 2.77
C ALA A 133 -1.83 4.94 2.79
N GLU A 134 -1.97 3.60 2.72
CA GLU A 134 -0.83 2.70 2.61
C GLU A 134 -0.11 2.85 1.26
N ALA A 135 -0.86 2.94 0.15
CA ALA A 135 -0.30 3.11 -1.18
C ALA A 135 0.46 4.44 -1.35
N SER A 136 0.05 5.50 -0.65
CA SER A 136 0.76 6.79 -0.68
C SER A 136 2.17 6.73 -0.09
N MET A 137 2.46 5.70 0.71
CA MET A 137 3.80 5.45 1.29
C MET A 137 4.71 4.63 0.37
N LEU A 138 4.20 4.13 -0.76
CA LEU A 138 4.99 3.41 -1.75
C LEU A 138 5.95 4.36 -2.48
N LEU A 139 6.97 3.76 -3.11
CA LEU A 139 7.87 4.50 -4.01
C LEU A 139 7.08 5.17 -5.14
N LYS A 140 7.57 6.30 -5.62
CA LYS A 140 6.93 7.06 -6.70
C LYS A 140 6.62 6.20 -7.93
N SER A 141 7.55 5.33 -8.32
CA SER A 141 7.38 4.40 -9.45
C SER A 141 6.19 3.45 -9.28
N ASP A 142 5.92 2.98 -8.07
CA ASP A 142 4.82 2.06 -7.79
C ASP A 142 3.49 2.82 -7.71
N ARG A 143 3.49 4.03 -7.16
CA ARG A 143 2.32 4.92 -7.20
C ARG A 143 1.93 5.29 -8.64
N GLU A 144 2.91 5.59 -9.49
CA GLU A 144 2.68 5.88 -10.92
C GLU A 144 2.06 4.67 -11.66
N LYS A 145 2.45 3.44 -11.32
CA LYS A 145 1.79 2.22 -11.84
C LYS A 145 0.32 2.16 -11.44
N ILE A 146 0.02 2.38 -10.14
CA ILE A 146 -1.36 2.41 -9.65
C ILE A 146 -2.17 3.49 -10.39
N ILE A 147 -1.62 4.70 -10.52
CA ILE A 147 -2.27 5.82 -11.22
C ILE A 147 -2.57 5.45 -12.68
N LYS A 148 -1.61 4.84 -13.38
CA LYS A 148 -1.78 4.41 -14.76
C LYS A 148 -2.93 3.42 -14.90
N GLU A 149 -2.94 2.39 -14.07
CA GLU A 149 -3.97 1.35 -14.11
C GLU A 149 -5.35 1.87 -13.70
N LEU A 150 -5.42 2.80 -12.74
CA LEU A 150 -6.68 3.46 -12.38
C LEU A 150 -7.25 4.30 -13.52
N LYS A 151 -6.39 4.98 -14.31
CA LYS A 151 -6.82 5.71 -15.51
C LYS A 151 -7.42 4.76 -16.53
N GLU A 152 -6.82 3.59 -16.75
CA GLU A 152 -7.34 2.57 -17.66
C GLU A 152 -8.70 2.02 -17.18
N ILE A 153 -8.84 1.79 -15.85
CA ILE A 153 -10.12 1.37 -15.27
C ILE A 153 -11.17 2.45 -15.47
N TYR A 154 -10.85 3.71 -15.15
CA TYR A 154 -11.78 4.82 -15.28
C TYR A 154 -12.21 5.02 -16.72
N GLN A 155 -11.30 4.97 -17.70
CA GLN A 155 -11.62 5.05 -19.13
C GLN A 155 -12.52 3.90 -19.62
N GLY A 156 -12.47 2.76 -18.95
CA GLY A 156 -13.31 1.59 -19.24
C GLY A 156 -14.72 1.64 -18.64
N VAL A 157 -15.08 2.68 -17.88
CA VAL A 157 -16.43 2.88 -17.34
C VAL A 157 -17.34 3.39 -18.46
N ASP A 158 -18.49 2.75 -18.66
CA ASP A 158 -19.39 3.07 -19.79
C ASP A 158 -20.12 4.40 -19.58
N GLU A 159 -20.50 4.71 -18.34
CA GLU A 159 -21.15 5.97 -17.97
C GLU A 159 -20.41 6.60 -16.78
N HIS A 160 -19.79 7.74 -17.02
CA HIS A 160 -19.12 8.50 -15.99
C HIS A 160 -20.14 9.37 -15.24
N SER A 161 -20.54 8.92 -14.06
CA SER A 161 -21.25 9.82 -13.12
C SER A 161 -20.29 10.87 -12.58
N GLU A 162 -20.82 12.03 -12.16
CA GLU A 162 -19.99 13.06 -11.51
C GLU A 162 -19.31 12.50 -10.24
N ASP A 163 -20.01 11.63 -9.51
CA ASP A 163 -19.47 10.98 -8.32
C ASP A 163 -18.31 10.02 -8.67
N SER A 164 -18.41 9.25 -9.78
CA SER A 164 -17.32 8.40 -10.26
C SER A 164 -16.07 9.20 -10.61
N LYS A 165 -16.26 10.38 -11.22
CA LYS A 165 -15.17 11.30 -11.54
C LYS A 165 -14.51 11.87 -10.30
N GLN A 166 -15.31 12.36 -9.35
CA GLN A 166 -14.81 12.87 -8.07
C GLN A 166 -14.08 11.78 -7.28
N ASN A 167 -14.61 10.57 -7.26
CA ASN A 167 -13.97 9.41 -6.64
C ASN A 167 -12.59 9.16 -7.26
N PHE A 168 -12.51 9.10 -8.58
CA PHE A 168 -11.25 8.92 -9.30
C PHE A 168 -10.24 10.04 -9.00
N GLU A 169 -10.64 11.30 -9.13
CA GLU A 169 -9.77 12.46 -8.87
C GLU A 169 -9.24 12.48 -7.43
N ARG A 170 -10.09 12.13 -6.46
CA ARG A 170 -9.69 12.01 -5.06
C ARG A 170 -8.61 10.96 -4.85
N LEU A 171 -8.73 9.78 -5.48
CA LEU A 171 -7.73 8.72 -5.40
C LEU A 171 -6.39 9.14 -6.02
N ILE A 172 -6.43 9.78 -7.19
CA ILE A 172 -5.23 10.30 -7.84
C ILE A 172 -4.53 11.36 -6.98
N LYS A 173 -5.30 12.23 -6.32
CA LYS A 173 -4.75 13.27 -5.43
C LYS A 173 -4.02 12.69 -4.22
N ILE A 174 -4.47 11.55 -3.68
CA ILE A 174 -3.80 10.89 -2.55
C ILE A 174 -2.45 10.28 -2.98
N LEU A 175 -2.34 9.82 -4.23
CA LEU A 175 -1.15 9.15 -4.73
C LEU A 175 -0.07 10.11 -5.28
N ASN A 176 -0.41 11.35 -5.57
CA ASN A 176 0.54 12.37 -6.04
C ASN A 176 1.27 13.04 -4.86
#